data_eb6c5928e82594063e739bc4cdd034fb
#
_entry.id   eb6c5928e82594063e739bc4cdd034fb
#
_cell.length_a   1.000
_cell.length_b   1.000
_cell.length_c   1.000
_cell.angle_alpha   90.00
_cell.angle_beta   90.00
_cell.angle_gamma   90.00
#
_symmetry.space_group_name_H-M   'P 1'
#
loop_
_entity.id
_entity.type
_entity.pdbx_description
1 polymer ?
#
loop_
_entity_poly.entity_id
_entity_poly.type
_entity_poly.pdbx_seq_one_letter_code
_entity_poly.pdbx_strand_id
1 'polypeptide(L)'
;SDSVPQPLRMEISDSLVDVFFLHPTTFTKKKQAAQSNAAIDDDYINAKTDYSSILYQASVFNEKCRVFAPRYRQAHIRCFFQTSPDTDTAFEIAYTDVKAAFEFYLKNYNLYYFYSQLSAYIVKN
;
A
#
# COMPACT_ATOMS: atom_id res chain seq x y z
N SER A 1 10.23 6.21 1.34
CA SER A 1 11.25 6.47 2.22
C SER A 1 10.79 6.68 3.66
N ASP A 2 10.25 7.84 4.06
CA ASP A 2 9.85 8.09 5.46
C ASP A 2 8.66 7.25 5.91
N SER A 3 7.93 6.65 4.98
CA SER A 3 6.82 5.78 5.28
C SER A 3 7.23 4.37 5.73
N VAL A 4 8.50 4.02 5.63
CA VAL A 4 9.01 2.69 6.02
C VAL A 4 9.75 2.81 7.35
N PRO A 5 9.42 1.97 8.36
CA PRO A 5 10.16 1.95 9.62
C PRO A 5 11.67 1.72 9.40
N GLN A 6 12.49 2.35 10.24
CA GLN A 6 13.95 2.26 10.12
C GLN A 6 14.48 0.82 9.99
N PRO A 7 13.96 -0.17 10.75
CA PRO A 7 14.43 -1.56 10.61
C PRO A 7 14.12 -2.20 9.25
N LEU A 8 13.18 -1.63 8.49
CA LEU A 8 12.76 -2.14 7.18
C LEU A 8 13.32 -1.31 6.03
N ARG A 9 14.04 -0.25 6.29
CA ARG A 9 14.68 0.52 5.22
C ARG A 9 15.74 -0.34 4.57
N MET A 10 15.49 -0.66 3.31
CA MET A 10 16.45 -1.42 2.51
C MET A 10 17.51 -0.49 1.96
N GLU A 11 18.73 -0.91 2.01
CA GLU A 11 19.72 -0.43 1.05
C GLU A 11 19.27 -0.90 -0.34
N ILE A 12 19.56 -0.11 -1.37
CA ILE A 12 19.23 -0.50 -2.74
C ILE A 12 19.90 -1.85 -2.99
N SER A 13 19.08 -2.90 -3.06
CA SER A 13 19.57 -4.22 -3.34
C SER A 13 19.55 -4.49 -4.84
N ASP A 14 20.48 -5.30 -5.33
CA ASP A 14 20.47 -5.81 -6.70
C ASP A 14 19.36 -6.85 -6.92
N SER A 15 18.40 -6.92 -6.02
CA SER A 15 17.30 -7.85 -6.12
C SER A 15 16.46 -7.61 -7.36
N LEU A 16 16.23 -8.66 -8.14
CA LEU A 16 15.40 -8.66 -9.33
C LEU A 16 13.91 -8.82 -9.00
N VAL A 17 13.58 -9.04 -7.72
CA VAL A 17 12.21 -9.31 -7.29
C VAL A 17 11.69 -8.14 -6.47
N ASP A 18 10.53 -7.65 -6.89
CA ASP A 18 9.77 -6.64 -6.16
C ASP A 18 8.57 -7.29 -5.47
N VAL A 19 8.26 -6.81 -4.28
CA VAL A 19 7.04 -7.16 -3.56
C VAL A 19 6.23 -5.90 -3.35
N PHE A 20 5.02 -5.90 -3.86
CA PHE A 20 4.03 -4.86 -3.55
C PHE A 20 3.17 -5.38 -2.41
N PHE A 21 3.41 -4.87 -1.21
CA PHE A 21 2.78 -5.35 0.02
C PHE A 21 1.59 -4.46 0.37
N LEU A 22 0.41 -5.07 0.42
CA LEU A 22 -0.79 -4.41 0.86
C LEU A 22 -1.09 -4.83 2.30
N HIS A 23 -0.90 -3.91 3.25
CA HIS A 23 -1.16 -4.20 4.65
C HIS A 23 -2.66 -4.35 4.93
N PRO A 24 -3.06 -5.19 5.89
CA PRO A 24 -4.45 -5.26 6.34
C PRO A 24 -4.85 -3.99 7.08
N THR A 25 -6.15 -3.81 7.32
CA THR A 25 -6.61 -2.64 8.06
C THR A 25 -6.07 -2.62 9.48
N THR A 26 -5.58 -1.46 9.89
CA THR A 26 -5.15 -1.14 11.25
C THR A 26 -6.04 -0.06 11.88
N PHE A 27 -7.06 0.37 11.15
CA PHE A 27 -8.04 1.37 11.59
C PHE A 27 -9.17 0.68 12.37
N THR A 28 -8.98 0.53 13.68
CA THR A 28 -9.78 -0.36 14.51
C THR A 28 -10.38 0.28 15.77
N LYS A 29 -10.11 1.57 16.03
CA LYS A 29 -10.62 2.23 17.25
C LYS A 29 -12.14 2.36 17.22
N LYS A 30 -12.81 1.86 18.27
CA LYS A 30 -14.27 1.93 18.40
C LYS A 30 -14.81 3.36 18.38
N LYS A 31 -14.11 4.31 19.00
CA LYS A 31 -14.51 5.72 19.02
C LYS A 31 -14.39 6.41 17.65
N GLN A 32 -13.71 5.80 16.70
CA GLN A 32 -13.59 6.27 15.32
C GLN A 32 -14.48 5.48 14.35
N ALA A 33 -15.35 4.62 14.86
CA ALA A 33 -16.19 3.77 14.01
C ALA A 33 -17.17 4.55 13.12
N ALA A 34 -17.50 5.80 13.46
CA ALA A 34 -18.30 6.67 12.60
C ALA A 34 -17.54 7.12 11.35
N GLN A 35 -16.22 7.14 11.40
CA GLN A 35 -15.35 7.45 10.27
C GLN A 35 -15.13 6.17 9.44
N SER A 36 -15.52 6.18 8.18
CA SER A 36 -15.47 4.97 7.35
C SER A 36 -14.07 4.66 6.83
N ASN A 37 -13.27 5.69 6.56
CA ASN A 37 -11.89 5.56 6.07
C ASN A 37 -10.93 6.36 6.93
N ALA A 38 -9.72 5.84 7.10
CA ALA A 38 -8.62 6.58 7.71
C ALA A 38 -8.16 7.70 6.77
N ALA A 39 -7.77 8.83 7.36
CA ALA A 39 -7.06 9.86 6.63
C ALA A 39 -5.65 9.36 6.27
N ILE A 40 -5.17 9.74 5.09
CA ILE A 40 -3.85 9.28 4.59
C ILE A 40 -2.69 9.78 5.46
N ASP A 41 -2.89 10.90 6.13
CA ASP A 41 -1.92 11.59 6.98
C ASP A 41 -2.17 11.41 8.48
N ASP A 42 -2.97 10.42 8.88
CA ASP A 42 -3.19 10.09 10.29
C ASP A 42 -1.93 9.45 10.87
N ASP A 43 -1.16 10.23 11.61
CA ASP A 43 0.14 9.81 12.16
C ASP A 43 0.02 8.62 13.12
N TYR A 44 -1.04 8.54 13.91
CA TYR A 44 -1.25 7.42 14.82
C TYR A 44 -1.48 6.12 14.06
N ILE A 45 -2.36 6.15 13.07
CA ILE A 45 -2.67 4.97 12.26
C ILE A 45 -1.46 4.57 11.42
N ASN A 46 -0.76 5.55 10.85
CA ASN A 46 0.45 5.30 10.08
C ASN A 46 1.54 4.65 10.92
N ALA A 47 1.79 5.16 12.13
CA ALA A 47 2.74 4.53 13.05
C ALA A 47 2.31 3.13 13.46
N LYS A 48 1.04 2.93 13.78
CA LYS A 48 0.49 1.61 14.12
C LYS A 48 0.68 0.61 12.97
N THR A 49 0.46 1.04 11.72
CA THR A 49 0.65 0.22 10.53
C THR A 49 2.12 -0.12 10.35
N ASP A 50 3.00 0.86 10.43
CA ASP A 50 4.44 0.70 10.22
C ASP A 50 5.06 -0.26 11.22
N TYR A 51 4.70 -0.13 12.49
CA TYR A 51 5.27 -0.94 13.58
C TYR A 51 4.49 -2.23 13.88
N SER A 52 3.53 -2.60 13.05
CA SER A 52 2.83 -3.89 13.14
C SER A 52 2.95 -4.63 11.81
N SER A 53 2.04 -4.36 10.88
CA SER A 53 1.94 -5.10 9.62
C SER A 53 3.19 -4.96 8.75
N ILE A 54 3.72 -3.76 8.61
CA ILE A 54 4.92 -3.54 7.79
C ILE A 54 6.12 -4.22 8.44
N LEU A 55 6.36 -3.97 9.72
CA LEU A 55 7.53 -4.51 10.41
C LEU A 55 7.50 -6.06 10.48
N TYR A 56 6.36 -6.65 10.80
CA TYR A 56 6.29 -8.08 11.08
C TYR A 56 5.86 -8.94 9.89
N GLN A 57 5.18 -8.39 8.92
CA GLN A 57 4.70 -9.13 7.74
C GLN A 57 5.55 -8.88 6.51
N ALA A 58 5.82 -7.62 6.19
CA ALA A 58 6.62 -7.30 5.02
C ALA A 58 8.11 -7.63 5.20
N SER A 59 8.60 -7.66 6.44
CA SER A 59 10.03 -7.90 6.73
C SER A 59 10.54 -9.24 6.22
N VAL A 60 9.69 -10.26 6.07
CA VAL A 60 10.10 -11.55 5.51
C VAL A 60 10.66 -11.43 4.10
N PHE A 61 10.32 -10.38 3.37
CA PHE A 61 10.79 -10.13 2.00
C PHE A 61 11.97 -9.18 1.93
N ASN A 62 12.34 -8.54 3.04
CA ASN A 62 13.24 -7.37 3.03
C ASN A 62 14.67 -7.68 2.60
N GLU A 63 15.18 -8.88 2.87
CA GLU A 63 16.56 -9.27 2.50
C GLU A 63 16.71 -9.62 1.03
N LYS A 64 15.66 -10.15 0.40
CA LYS A 64 15.70 -10.74 -0.93
C LYS A 64 14.96 -9.96 -2.00
N CYS A 65 14.15 -8.99 -1.59
CA CYS A 65 13.25 -8.28 -2.48
C CYS A 65 13.24 -6.78 -2.15
N ARG A 66 12.91 -5.97 -3.15
CA ARG A 66 12.47 -4.60 -2.87
C ARG A 66 11.01 -4.65 -2.45
N VAL A 67 10.69 -4.01 -1.33
CA VAL A 67 9.32 -4.01 -0.79
C VAL A 67 8.70 -2.63 -0.97
N PHE A 68 7.54 -2.59 -1.58
CA PHE A 68 6.72 -1.40 -1.77
C PHE A 68 5.43 -1.57 -0.96
N ALA A 69 5.24 -0.74 0.04
CA ALA A 69 4.08 -0.81 0.93
C ALA A 69 3.38 0.55 0.94
N PRO A 70 2.34 0.74 0.12
CA PRO A 70 1.68 2.04 0.02
C PRO A 70 0.84 2.33 1.25
N ARG A 71 0.71 3.61 1.57
CA ARG A 71 -0.36 4.09 2.42
C ARG A 71 -1.61 4.25 1.57
N TYR A 72 -2.75 3.94 2.15
CA TYR A 72 -4.04 4.12 1.49
C TYR A 72 -5.11 4.44 2.55
N ARG A 73 -6.19 5.04 2.12
CA ARG A 73 -7.31 5.37 3.01
C ARG A 73 -8.09 4.10 3.36
N GLN A 74 -7.50 3.32 4.26
CA GLN A 74 -8.04 2.04 4.67
C GLN A 74 -9.42 2.19 5.31
N ALA A 75 -10.30 1.21 5.06
CA ALA A 75 -11.61 1.15 5.67
C ALA A 75 -11.51 0.77 7.15
N HIS A 76 -12.39 1.33 7.98
CA HIS A 76 -12.49 0.93 9.38
C HIS A 76 -12.84 -0.55 9.47
N ILE A 77 -12.32 -1.24 10.49
CA ILE A 77 -12.53 -2.68 10.68
C ILE A 77 -14.01 -3.07 10.70
N ARG A 78 -14.89 -2.19 11.19
CA ARG A 78 -16.35 -2.46 11.19
C ARG A 78 -16.91 -2.73 9.79
N CYS A 79 -16.30 -2.14 8.76
CA CYS A 79 -16.76 -2.32 7.38
C CYS A 79 -16.68 -3.77 6.90
N PHE A 80 -15.83 -4.58 7.51
CA PHE A 80 -15.70 -6.00 7.19
C PHE A 80 -16.80 -6.86 7.81
N PHE A 81 -17.57 -6.31 8.73
CA PHE A 81 -18.63 -7.03 9.45
C PHE A 81 -20.02 -6.46 9.19
N GLN A 82 -20.14 -5.46 8.33
CA GLN A 82 -21.39 -4.79 8.00
C GLN A 82 -21.54 -4.67 6.49
N THR A 83 -22.76 -4.75 6.02
CA THR A 83 -23.11 -4.48 4.62
C THR A 83 -24.00 -3.25 4.56
N SER A 84 -23.51 -2.19 3.94
CA SER A 84 -24.26 -0.94 3.78
C SER A 84 -23.65 -0.14 2.63
N PRO A 85 -24.35 0.89 2.10
CA PRO A 85 -23.79 1.80 1.12
C PRO A 85 -22.49 2.49 1.60
N ASP A 86 -22.42 2.86 2.88
CA ASP A 86 -21.22 3.46 3.48
C ASP A 86 -20.03 2.49 3.43
N THR A 87 -20.25 1.23 3.70
CA THR A 87 -19.22 0.19 3.65
C THR A 87 -18.70 0.00 2.23
N ASP A 88 -19.60 -0.04 1.25
CA ASP A 88 -19.23 -0.17 -0.16
C ASP A 88 -18.39 1.03 -0.61
N THR A 89 -18.80 2.23 -0.24
CA THR A 89 -18.05 3.45 -0.52
C THR A 89 -16.67 3.44 0.13
N ALA A 90 -16.57 2.97 1.37
CA ALA A 90 -15.29 2.86 2.07
C ALA A 90 -14.32 1.92 1.36
N PHE A 91 -14.80 0.79 0.88
CA PHE A 91 -13.97 -0.14 0.11
C PHE A 91 -13.60 0.41 -1.27
N GLU A 92 -14.47 1.14 -1.93
CA GLU A 92 -14.14 1.81 -3.20
C GLU A 92 -13.05 2.85 -3.03
N ILE A 93 -13.10 3.64 -1.98
CA ILE A 93 -12.06 4.63 -1.66
C ILE A 93 -10.71 3.93 -1.43
N ALA A 94 -10.69 2.90 -0.60
CA ALA A 94 -9.49 2.13 -0.33
C ALA A 94 -8.93 1.49 -1.62
N TYR A 95 -9.79 0.90 -2.43
CA TYR A 95 -9.41 0.29 -3.70
C TYR A 95 -8.83 1.32 -4.67
N THR A 96 -9.43 2.49 -4.77
CA THR A 96 -8.95 3.57 -5.65
C THR A 96 -7.54 4.00 -5.27
N ASP A 97 -7.26 4.13 -3.99
CA ASP A 97 -5.93 4.49 -3.50
C ASP A 97 -4.90 3.40 -3.80
N VAL A 98 -5.25 2.14 -3.56
CA VAL A 98 -4.37 0.99 -3.82
C VAL A 98 -4.09 0.87 -5.31
N LYS A 99 -5.10 1.02 -6.15
CA LYS A 99 -4.95 0.99 -7.60
C LYS A 99 -4.00 2.09 -8.08
N ALA A 100 -4.20 3.32 -7.61
CA ALA A 100 -3.34 4.45 -7.97
C ALA A 100 -1.89 4.22 -7.52
N ALA A 101 -1.69 3.68 -6.32
CA ALA A 101 -0.36 3.36 -5.81
C ALA A 101 0.32 2.27 -6.64
N PHE A 102 -0.41 1.25 -7.04
CA PHE A 102 0.13 0.16 -7.87
C PHE A 102 0.48 0.66 -9.28
N GLU A 103 -0.36 1.48 -9.88
CA GLU A 103 -0.06 2.09 -11.18
C GLU A 103 1.18 3.00 -11.10
N PHE A 104 1.31 3.76 -10.03
CA PHE A 104 2.49 4.58 -9.77
C PHE A 104 3.76 3.72 -9.64
N TYR A 105 3.68 2.63 -8.90
CA TYR A 105 4.77 1.66 -8.80
C TYR A 105 5.17 1.13 -10.18
N LEU A 106 4.21 0.68 -10.98
CA LEU A 106 4.49 0.14 -12.30
C LEU A 106 5.21 1.15 -13.19
N LYS A 107 4.77 2.40 -13.17
CA LYS A 107 5.36 3.46 -14.03
C LYS A 107 6.74 3.91 -13.58
N ASN A 108 7.00 3.92 -12.28
CA ASN A 108 8.18 4.60 -11.73
C ASN A 108 9.25 3.65 -11.22
N TYR A 109 8.90 2.42 -10.88
CA TYR A 109 9.82 1.48 -10.25
C TYR A 109 9.96 0.16 -10.98
N ASN A 110 9.02 -0.20 -11.84
CA ASN A 110 9.07 -1.44 -12.60
C ASN A 110 9.65 -1.18 -14.00
N LEU A 111 10.93 -1.45 -14.17
CA LEU A 111 11.62 -1.23 -15.45
C LEU A 111 11.07 -2.10 -16.57
N TYR A 112 10.67 -3.31 -16.27
CA TYR A 112 10.08 -4.22 -17.26
C TYR A 112 8.79 -3.63 -17.84
N TYR A 113 7.91 -3.12 -17.00
CA TYR A 113 6.68 -2.43 -17.45
C TYR A 113 7.00 -1.22 -18.31
N PHE A 114 7.97 -0.39 -17.87
CA PHE A 114 8.42 0.79 -18.63
C PHE A 114 8.90 0.40 -20.02
N TYR A 115 9.78 -0.59 -20.14
CA TYR A 115 10.30 -1.04 -21.42
C TYR A 115 9.21 -1.64 -22.31
N SER A 116 8.24 -2.36 -21.76
CA SER A 116 7.13 -2.90 -22.52
C SER A 116 6.24 -1.79 -23.11
N GLN A 117 6.00 -0.72 -22.35
CA GLN A 117 5.25 0.45 -22.85
C GLN A 117 6.02 1.22 -23.90
N LEU A 118 7.31 1.40 -23.72
CA LEU A 118 8.18 2.06 -24.69
C LEU A 118 8.22 1.28 -26.00
N SER A 119 8.37 -0.02 -25.93
CA SER A 119 8.38 -0.92 -27.09
C SER A 119 7.06 -0.83 -27.87
N ALA A 120 5.92 -0.85 -27.17
CA ALA A 120 4.60 -0.69 -27.78
C ALA A 120 4.44 0.69 -28.46
N TYR A 121 4.96 1.74 -27.85
CA TYR A 121 4.96 3.08 -28.42
C TYR A 121 5.79 3.16 -29.71
N ILE A 122 6.98 2.58 -29.71
CA ILE A 122 7.86 2.57 -30.89
C ILE A 122 7.21 1.80 -32.05
N VAL A 123 6.56 0.68 -31.77
CA VAL A 123 5.87 -0.11 -32.80
C VAL A 123 4.69 0.65 -33.43
N LYS A 124 3.96 1.46 -32.64
CA LYS A 124 2.82 2.25 -33.11
C LYS A 124 3.23 3.49 -33.93
N ASN A 125 4.40 4.00 -33.69
CA ASN A 125 4.90 5.23 -34.31
C ASN A 125 6.10 4.96 -35.21
#